data_00d9b64beecc41c6bb8f37e3c91f5657
#
_entry.id   00d9b64beecc41c6bb8f37e3c91f5657
#
_cell.length_a   1.000
_cell.length_b   1.000
_cell.length_c   1.000
_cell.angle_alpha   90.00
_cell.angle_beta   90.00
_cell.angle_gamma   90.00
#
_symmetry.space_group_name_H-M   'P 1'
#
loop_
_entity.id
_entity.type
_entity.pdbx_description
1 polymer ?
#
loop_
_entity_poly.entity_id
_entity_poly.type
_entity_poly.pdbx_seq_one_letter_code
_entity_poly.pdbx_strand_id
1 'polypeptide(L)'
;MAAKQLIFDEQARQALLKGVQKLARAVVATLGPKGRNVVIDKKFGSPTVTKDGVTVAKEIELEDPYENMGAQMVREVASKTSDAAGDGTTTATVLAEAIYREGLKYVTSGASPINIQRGINKAVEAAVDQLAKISKKVKDKEEIKQVATVSANWDTTIGEIIADAMDKVGKDGTITVEEAKSIETTLDVVEGMQFDKGYSSPYFVTSAETMEAKLEDAYILNYEKKISSLKDLLPILEKVAKTSKPLLIIAEEVEGEALATLVVNKLRGTINVCAVKAPGFGDRRKAMMEDIAVLTGGKCITEDLGIKLESIGLEDLGRAKSIVVDKENTTIVEGYGKSSEIQGRVNQIRRQIEETTSDYDKEKLQERLAKLAGGVAVINVGAQTETEMKEKKARVEDALHATRAAVEEGIVAGGGVALIRCISAIEAVKGANDDEQIGVDIIKRAVEGPLRSLAANAGVEGSLIVQEVKKRKGNEGYNVATGEYEDLVKAGVVDPKKVTRSALQNAASIAGLLLTTECLITDAPEKTKPEAGGGHGHGGGGMGDMGGMGGY
;
A
#
# COMPACT_ATOMS: atom_id res chain seq x y z
N MET A 1 29.02 -9.50 -17.62
CA MET A 1 27.96 -8.47 -17.56
C MET A 1 27.33 -8.40 -18.95
N ALA A 2 26.01 -8.37 -19.04
CA ALA A 2 25.31 -8.15 -20.30
C ALA A 2 25.70 -6.77 -20.88
N ALA A 3 25.77 -6.67 -22.19
CA ALA A 3 26.01 -5.38 -22.85
C ALA A 3 24.85 -4.43 -22.53
N LYS A 4 25.13 -3.12 -22.41
CA LYS A 4 24.11 -2.09 -22.18
C LYS A 4 23.88 -1.30 -23.46
N GLN A 5 22.66 -0.87 -23.69
CA GLN A 5 22.32 0.12 -24.70
C GLN A 5 21.84 1.40 -24.00
N LEU A 6 22.17 2.52 -24.60
CA LEU A 6 21.93 3.84 -24.05
C LEU A 6 21.22 4.70 -25.08
N ILE A 7 20.29 5.53 -24.61
CA ILE A 7 19.72 6.64 -25.39
C ILE A 7 19.83 7.93 -24.58
N PHE A 8 19.86 9.05 -25.24
CA PHE A 8 20.16 10.35 -24.65
C PHE A 8 19.17 11.40 -25.12
N ASP A 9 19.24 12.56 -24.47
CA ASP A 9 18.59 13.79 -24.91
C ASP A 9 17.07 13.63 -25.17
N GLU A 10 16.62 14.17 -26.25
CA GLU A 10 15.21 14.17 -26.67
C GLU A 10 14.65 12.75 -26.90
N GLN A 11 15.47 11.83 -27.41
CA GLN A 11 15.02 10.44 -27.59
C GLN A 11 14.68 9.77 -26.27
N ALA A 12 15.50 9.98 -25.24
CA ALA A 12 15.25 9.48 -23.89
C ALA A 12 13.98 10.07 -23.30
N ARG A 13 13.82 11.38 -23.41
CA ARG A 13 12.66 12.11 -22.90
C ARG A 13 11.34 11.70 -23.56
N GLN A 14 11.35 11.50 -24.90
CA GLN A 14 10.17 11.06 -25.64
C GLN A 14 9.78 9.61 -25.32
N ALA A 15 10.77 8.71 -25.15
CA ALA A 15 10.51 7.34 -24.77
C ALA A 15 9.85 7.28 -23.36
N LEU A 16 10.40 8.02 -22.40
CA LEU A 16 9.79 8.15 -21.08
C LEU A 16 8.36 8.68 -21.15
N LEU A 17 8.12 9.75 -21.94
CA LEU A 17 6.78 10.33 -22.06
C LEU A 17 5.77 9.33 -22.61
N LYS A 18 6.12 8.55 -23.61
CA LYS A 18 5.23 7.51 -24.16
C LYS A 18 4.88 6.46 -23.11
N GLY A 19 5.86 6.01 -22.33
CA GLY A 19 5.64 5.07 -21.25
C GLY A 19 4.70 5.62 -20.17
N VAL A 20 4.96 6.85 -19.71
CA VAL A 20 4.11 7.59 -18.76
C VAL A 20 2.67 7.69 -19.28
N GLN A 21 2.49 8.08 -20.54
CA GLN A 21 1.17 8.24 -21.15
C GLN A 21 0.40 6.93 -21.30
N LYS A 22 1.08 5.84 -21.69
CA LYS A 22 0.47 4.51 -21.81
C LYS A 22 -0.08 4.04 -20.48
N LEU A 23 0.70 4.12 -19.42
CA LEU A 23 0.26 3.75 -18.08
C LEU A 23 -0.84 4.69 -17.58
N ALA A 24 -0.64 6.01 -17.66
CA ALA A 24 -1.61 6.99 -17.20
C ALA A 24 -2.98 6.81 -17.89
N ARG A 25 -3.01 6.55 -19.19
CA ARG A 25 -4.26 6.33 -19.94
C ARG A 25 -5.05 5.13 -19.42
N ALA A 26 -4.37 4.03 -19.08
CA ALA A 26 -5.03 2.85 -18.53
C ALA A 26 -5.60 3.11 -17.12
N VAL A 27 -4.79 3.74 -16.25
CA VAL A 27 -5.18 4.04 -14.87
C VAL A 27 -6.28 5.10 -14.81
N VAL A 28 -6.18 6.19 -15.60
CA VAL A 28 -7.17 7.29 -15.63
C VAL A 28 -8.56 6.81 -16.01
N ALA A 29 -8.69 5.75 -16.82
CA ALA A 29 -9.99 5.19 -17.19
C ALA A 29 -10.84 4.77 -15.98
N THR A 30 -10.22 4.48 -14.83
CA THR A 30 -10.90 4.05 -13.60
C THR A 30 -11.36 5.22 -12.72
N LEU A 31 -10.95 6.47 -13.00
CA LEU A 31 -11.12 7.62 -12.13
C LEU A 31 -12.58 8.06 -11.99
N GLY A 32 -13.02 8.14 -10.72
CA GLY A 32 -14.27 8.77 -10.32
C GLY A 32 -15.53 7.93 -10.54
N PRO A 33 -16.72 8.48 -10.26
CA PRO A 33 -18.00 7.75 -10.28
C PRO A 33 -18.39 7.25 -11.67
N LYS A 34 -17.91 7.89 -12.74
CA LYS A 34 -18.08 7.47 -14.14
C LYS A 34 -16.89 6.70 -14.69
N GLY A 35 -15.91 6.38 -13.84
CA GLY A 35 -14.77 5.51 -14.18
C GLY A 35 -15.24 4.12 -14.61
N ARG A 36 -14.44 3.46 -15.44
CA ARG A 36 -14.73 2.16 -16.04
C ARG A 36 -13.78 1.09 -15.51
N ASN A 37 -14.22 -0.15 -15.59
CA ASN A 37 -13.37 -1.29 -15.24
C ASN A 37 -12.26 -1.48 -16.27
N VAL A 38 -11.12 -1.95 -15.78
CA VAL A 38 -10.02 -2.48 -16.59
C VAL A 38 -10.01 -4.00 -16.42
N VAL A 39 -9.83 -4.71 -17.54
CA VAL A 39 -9.71 -6.16 -17.55
C VAL A 39 -8.25 -6.52 -17.73
N ILE A 40 -7.71 -7.30 -16.81
CA ILE A 40 -6.31 -7.73 -16.78
C ILE A 40 -6.28 -9.23 -17.05
N ASP A 41 -5.52 -9.64 -18.08
CA ASP A 41 -5.31 -11.04 -18.40
C ASP A 41 -4.42 -11.71 -17.35
N LYS A 42 -4.72 -12.94 -16.99
CA LYS A 42 -3.87 -13.77 -16.11
C LYS A 42 -3.44 -15.03 -16.84
N LYS A 43 -2.17 -15.37 -16.76
CA LYS A 43 -1.60 -16.58 -17.35
C LYS A 43 -2.31 -17.86 -16.88
N PHE A 44 -2.87 -17.84 -15.66
CA PHE A 44 -3.63 -18.94 -15.07
C PHE A 44 -4.88 -18.38 -14.37
N GLY A 45 -6.04 -18.98 -14.62
CA GLY A 45 -7.32 -18.58 -14.03
C GLY A 45 -8.12 -17.61 -14.90
N SER A 46 -9.14 -17.00 -14.32
CA SER A 46 -9.98 -16.00 -15.00
C SER A 46 -9.31 -14.63 -15.02
N PRO A 47 -9.57 -13.79 -16.05
CA PRO A 47 -9.12 -12.41 -16.07
C PRO A 47 -9.62 -11.64 -14.83
N THR A 48 -8.79 -10.76 -14.32
CA THR A 48 -9.16 -9.86 -13.21
C THR A 48 -9.86 -8.62 -13.76
N VAL A 49 -11.01 -8.28 -13.20
CA VAL A 49 -11.74 -7.05 -13.52
C VAL A 49 -11.63 -6.13 -12.31
N THR A 50 -11.08 -4.93 -12.50
CA THR A 50 -10.83 -3.99 -11.40
C THR A 50 -11.07 -2.55 -11.81
N LYS A 51 -11.38 -1.71 -10.81
CA LYS A 51 -11.34 -0.24 -10.88
C LYS A 51 -10.20 0.36 -10.07
N ASP A 52 -9.47 -0.46 -9.31
CA ASP A 52 -8.37 0.02 -8.52
C ASP A 52 -7.18 0.43 -9.39
N GLY A 53 -6.77 1.71 -9.25
CA GLY A 53 -5.69 2.30 -10.03
C GLY A 53 -4.32 1.70 -9.72
N VAL A 54 -4.06 1.28 -8.48
CA VAL A 54 -2.77 0.69 -8.12
C VAL A 54 -2.61 -0.71 -8.69
N THR A 55 -3.66 -1.52 -8.66
CA THR A 55 -3.67 -2.85 -9.29
C THR A 55 -3.43 -2.74 -10.79
N VAL A 56 -4.13 -1.80 -11.46
CA VAL A 56 -3.90 -1.56 -12.89
C VAL A 56 -2.46 -1.12 -13.17
N ALA A 57 -1.92 -0.20 -12.38
CA ALA A 57 -0.56 0.31 -12.56
C ALA A 57 0.52 -0.77 -12.38
N LYS A 58 0.32 -1.69 -11.41
CA LYS A 58 1.27 -2.78 -11.10
C LYS A 58 1.37 -3.81 -12.24
N GLU A 59 0.29 -4.06 -12.96
CA GLU A 59 0.22 -5.07 -14.03
C GLU A 59 0.74 -4.56 -15.39
N ILE A 60 0.99 -3.24 -15.53
CA ILE A 60 1.46 -2.68 -16.79
C ILE A 60 2.97 -2.87 -16.92
N GLU A 61 3.35 -3.67 -17.89
CA GLU A 61 4.72 -3.86 -18.36
C GLU A 61 4.75 -3.68 -19.88
N LEU A 62 5.66 -2.82 -20.36
CA LEU A 62 5.73 -2.48 -21.78
C LEU A 62 6.88 -3.22 -22.45
N GLU A 63 6.68 -3.61 -23.70
CA GLU A 63 7.67 -4.36 -24.51
C GLU A 63 8.94 -3.52 -24.77
N ASP A 64 8.80 -2.23 -25.06
CA ASP A 64 9.94 -1.32 -25.23
C ASP A 64 10.54 -1.00 -23.85
N PRO A 65 11.81 -1.35 -23.58
CA PRO A 65 12.42 -1.18 -22.27
C PRO A 65 12.58 0.29 -21.85
N TYR A 66 12.72 1.21 -22.79
CA TYR A 66 12.83 2.62 -22.50
C TYR A 66 11.48 3.25 -22.17
N GLU A 67 10.42 2.88 -22.89
CA GLU A 67 9.05 3.28 -22.55
C GLU A 67 8.65 2.66 -21.22
N ASN A 68 9.06 1.40 -20.96
CA ASN A 68 8.77 0.71 -19.71
C ASN A 68 9.39 1.42 -18.50
N MET A 69 10.58 2.02 -18.62
CA MET A 69 11.15 2.85 -17.55
C MET A 69 10.21 4.01 -17.17
N GLY A 70 9.63 4.70 -18.17
CA GLY A 70 8.65 5.77 -17.92
C GLY A 70 7.40 5.26 -17.21
N ALA A 71 6.87 4.11 -17.63
CA ALA A 71 5.74 3.47 -16.98
C ALA A 71 6.07 3.07 -15.53
N GLN A 72 7.25 2.47 -15.29
CA GLN A 72 7.68 2.07 -13.95
C GLN A 72 7.84 3.26 -12.99
N MET A 73 8.34 4.40 -13.46
CA MET A 73 8.46 5.61 -12.63
C MET A 73 7.09 6.11 -12.17
N VAL A 74 6.07 6.09 -13.05
CA VAL A 74 4.71 6.48 -12.65
C VAL A 74 4.03 5.40 -11.80
N ARG A 75 4.32 4.12 -12.02
CA ARG A 75 3.90 3.04 -11.12
C ARG A 75 4.43 3.27 -9.70
N GLU A 76 5.66 3.74 -9.56
CA GLU A 76 6.23 4.11 -8.26
C GLU A 76 5.44 5.24 -7.58
N VAL A 77 4.98 6.25 -8.34
CA VAL A 77 4.09 7.31 -7.81
C VAL A 77 2.80 6.72 -7.25
N ALA A 78 2.16 5.84 -7.99
CA ALA A 78 0.92 5.18 -7.58
C ALA A 78 1.14 4.36 -6.30
N SER A 79 2.19 3.52 -6.27
CA SER A 79 2.52 2.67 -5.11
C SER A 79 2.84 3.50 -3.87
N LYS A 80 3.72 4.50 -3.96
CA LYS A 80 4.05 5.37 -2.82
C LYS A 80 2.85 6.14 -2.27
N THR A 81 1.91 6.52 -3.15
CA THR A 81 0.70 7.21 -2.71
C THR A 81 -0.23 6.27 -1.98
N SER A 82 -0.38 5.03 -2.47
CA SER A 82 -1.09 3.96 -1.77
C SER A 82 -0.48 3.67 -0.40
N ASP A 83 0.84 3.49 -0.33
CA ASP A 83 1.55 3.18 0.92
C ASP A 83 1.38 4.31 1.97
N ALA A 84 1.41 5.58 1.53
CA ALA A 84 1.33 6.74 2.43
C ALA A 84 -0.09 7.08 2.89
N ALA A 85 -1.09 6.90 2.02
CA ALA A 85 -2.45 7.40 2.24
C ALA A 85 -3.56 6.37 1.99
N GLY A 86 -3.21 5.19 1.49
CA GLY A 86 -4.12 4.09 1.18
C GLY A 86 -5.04 4.32 -0.01
N ASP A 87 -5.01 5.51 -0.61
CA ASP A 87 -5.86 5.92 -1.74
C ASP A 87 -5.15 7.03 -2.55
N GLY A 88 -5.80 7.51 -3.63
CA GLY A 88 -5.31 8.63 -4.45
C GLY A 88 -4.32 8.24 -5.55
N THR A 89 -4.14 6.96 -5.80
CA THR A 89 -3.22 6.39 -6.79
C THR A 89 -3.47 6.92 -8.20
N THR A 90 -4.73 6.98 -8.61
CA THR A 90 -5.14 7.48 -9.92
C THR A 90 -4.93 9.00 -10.02
N THR A 91 -5.27 9.75 -8.98
CA THR A 91 -5.02 11.20 -8.91
C THR A 91 -3.53 11.52 -9.01
N ALA A 92 -2.70 10.78 -8.30
CA ALA A 92 -1.24 10.92 -8.35
C ALA A 92 -0.68 10.64 -9.76
N THR A 93 -1.19 9.60 -10.42
CA THR A 93 -0.82 9.25 -11.81
C THR A 93 -1.18 10.36 -12.79
N VAL A 94 -2.41 10.93 -12.69
CA VAL A 94 -2.86 12.08 -13.50
C VAL A 94 -1.94 13.28 -13.31
N LEU A 95 -1.63 13.60 -12.06
CA LEU A 95 -0.76 14.74 -11.73
C LEU A 95 0.66 14.53 -12.25
N ALA A 96 1.24 13.33 -12.10
CA ALA A 96 2.59 13.03 -12.58
C ALA A 96 2.68 13.16 -14.11
N GLU A 97 1.70 12.61 -14.84
CA GLU A 97 1.62 12.74 -16.29
C GLU A 97 1.48 14.20 -16.70
N ALA A 98 0.58 14.96 -16.07
CA ALA A 98 0.36 16.37 -16.39
C ALA A 98 1.61 17.23 -16.12
N ILE A 99 2.29 17.05 -14.99
CA ILE A 99 3.51 17.78 -14.64
C ILE A 99 4.62 17.46 -15.65
N TYR A 100 4.85 16.18 -15.93
CA TYR A 100 5.92 15.76 -16.83
C TYR A 100 5.65 16.24 -18.26
N ARG A 101 4.45 16.06 -18.79
CA ARG A 101 4.05 16.50 -20.13
C ARG A 101 4.16 18.02 -20.31
N GLU A 102 3.70 18.81 -19.34
CA GLU A 102 3.82 20.26 -19.40
C GLU A 102 5.28 20.71 -19.27
N GLY A 103 6.05 20.13 -18.33
CA GLY A 103 7.45 20.47 -18.09
C GLY A 103 8.34 20.15 -19.27
N LEU A 104 8.11 19.03 -19.94
CA LEU A 104 8.91 18.60 -21.09
C LEU A 104 8.90 19.63 -22.24
N LYS A 105 7.78 20.33 -22.45
CA LYS A 105 7.70 21.38 -23.48
C LYS A 105 8.75 22.48 -23.28
N TYR A 106 9.00 22.85 -22.03
CA TYR A 106 9.96 23.91 -21.69
C TYR A 106 11.40 23.39 -21.67
N VAL A 107 11.62 22.16 -21.18
CA VAL A 107 12.95 21.54 -21.20
C VAL A 107 13.43 21.37 -22.63
N THR A 108 12.56 20.89 -23.53
CA THR A 108 12.87 20.77 -24.97
C THR A 108 13.13 22.14 -25.62
N SER A 109 12.54 23.21 -25.09
CA SER A 109 12.80 24.59 -25.56
C SER A 109 14.06 25.23 -24.96
N GLY A 110 14.82 24.50 -24.12
CA GLY A 110 16.11 24.93 -23.58
C GLY A 110 16.05 25.54 -22.18
N ALA A 111 14.90 25.51 -21.48
CA ALA A 111 14.81 25.93 -20.09
C ALA A 111 15.55 24.96 -19.16
N SER A 112 16.14 25.46 -18.08
CA SER A 112 16.90 24.64 -17.12
C SER A 112 15.99 23.70 -16.32
N PRO A 113 16.10 22.36 -16.48
CA PRO A 113 15.25 21.41 -15.78
C PRO A 113 15.43 21.48 -14.25
N ILE A 114 16.63 21.81 -13.77
CA ILE A 114 16.93 21.96 -12.34
C ILE A 114 16.18 23.16 -11.74
N ASN A 115 16.15 24.29 -12.46
CA ASN A 115 15.43 25.48 -12.00
C ASN A 115 13.90 25.25 -12.07
N ILE A 116 13.42 24.60 -13.14
CA ILE A 116 12.02 24.17 -13.26
C ILE A 116 11.64 23.31 -12.05
N GLN A 117 12.45 22.31 -11.67
CA GLN A 117 12.20 21.45 -10.51
C GLN A 117 12.12 22.25 -9.20
N ARG A 118 12.99 23.27 -9.01
CA ARG A 118 12.91 24.16 -7.85
C ARG A 118 11.60 24.95 -7.81
N GLY A 119 11.16 25.45 -8.94
CA GLY A 119 9.88 26.13 -9.08
C GLY A 119 8.69 25.22 -8.77
N ILE A 120 8.72 23.98 -9.28
CA ILE A 120 7.74 22.93 -8.98
C ILE A 120 7.64 22.71 -7.46
N ASN A 121 8.78 22.53 -6.77
CA ASN A 121 8.80 22.29 -5.33
C ASN A 121 8.18 23.45 -4.54
N LYS A 122 8.54 24.69 -4.85
CA LYS A 122 7.95 25.89 -4.21
C LYS A 122 6.43 25.97 -4.41
N ALA A 123 5.96 25.66 -5.61
CA ALA A 123 4.53 25.67 -5.91
C ALA A 123 3.76 24.57 -5.17
N VAL A 124 4.37 23.38 -5.04
CA VAL A 124 3.80 22.25 -4.28
C VAL A 124 3.70 22.60 -2.80
N GLU A 125 4.73 23.18 -2.19
CA GLU A 125 4.70 23.64 -0.79
C GLU A 125 3.55 24.64 -0.57
N ALA A 126 3.40 25.64 -1.44
CA ALA A 126 2.31 26.61 -1.35
C ALA A 126 0.92 25.96 -1.50
N ALA A 127 0.79 24.95 -2.39
CA ALA A 127 -0.44 24.20 -2.55
C ALA A 127 -0.76 23.36 -1.30
N VAL A 128 0.22 22.69 -0.71
CA VAL A 128 0.08 21.90 0.53
C VAL A 128 -0.35 22.79 1.70
N ASP A 129 0.26 23.96 1.85
CA ASP A 129 -0.12 24.94 2.87
C ASP A 129 -1.56 25.43 2.66
N GLN A 130 -1.97 25.63 1.42
CA GLN A 130 -3.35 26.02 1.10
C GLN A 130 -4.33 24.88 1.39
N LEU A 131 -4.02 23.64 1.04
CA LEU A 131 -4.83 22.46 1.41
C LEU A 131 -5.03 22.38 2.93
N ALA A 132 -3.99 22.66 3.71
CA ALA A 132 -4.09 22.68 5.17
C ALA A 132 -5.05 23.77 5.68
N LYS A 133 -5.07 24.94 5.04
CA LYS A 133 -5.96 26.08 5.41
C LYS A 133 -7.44 25.80 5.08
N ILE A 134 -7.72 25.13 3.95
CA ILE A 134 -9.09 24.86 3.51
C ILE A 134 -9.65 23.54 4.05
N SER A 135 -8.81 22.72 4.71
CA SER A 135 -9.25 21.44 5.26
C SER A 135 -10.14 21.61 6.49
N LYS A 136 -11.11 20.70 6.63
CA LYS A 136 -12.00 20.58 7.78
C LYS A 136 -11.66 19.33 8.55
N LYS A 137 -11.45 19.41 9.87
CA LYS A 137 -11.22 18.23 10.72
C LYS A 137 -12.49 17.41 10.83
N VAL A 138 -12.35 16.09 10.76
CA VAL A 138 -13.41 15.12 11.02
C VAL A 138 -13.59 14.98 12.53
N LYS A 139 -14.77 15.25 13.06
CA LYS A 139 -15.02 15.37 14.51
C LYS A 139 -15.81 14.22 15.09
N ASP A 140 -16.86 13.81 14.44
CA ASP A 140 -17.85 12.87 14.96
C ASP A 140 -18.05 11.63 14.07
N LYS A 141 -18.82 10.69 14.60
CA LYS A 141 -19.12 9.42 13.93
C LYS A 141 -19.86 9.60 12.61
N GLU A 142 -20.74 10.61 12.51
CA GLU A 142 -21.51 10.85 11.30
C GLU A 142 -20.63 11.38 10.15
N GLU A 143 -19.68 12.27 10.47
CA GLU A 143 -18.68 12.72 9.49
C GLU A 143 -17.77 11.56 9.04
N ILE A 144 -17.39 10.65 9.97
CA ILE A 144 -16.64 9.42 9.63
C ILE A 144 -17.47 8.55 8.68
N LYS A 145 -18.75 8.31 9.01
CA LYS A 145 -19.67 7.53 8.16
C LYS A 145 -19.81 8.14 6.76
N GLN A 146 -19.91 9.46 6.64
CA GLN A 146 -19.97 10.14 5.34
C GLN A 146 -18.71 9.89 4.51
N VAL A 147 -17.52 10.08 5.09
CA VAL A 147 -16.24 9.81 4.39
C VAL A 147 -16.17 8.36 3.94
N ALA A 148 -16.44 7.42 4.83
CA ALA A 148 -16.39 6.00 4.53
C ALA A 148 -17.40 5.60 3.44
N THR A 149 -18.62 6.16 3.47
CA THR A 149 -19.66 5.91 2.45
C THR A 149 -19.21 6.38 1.08
N VAL A 150 -18.65 7.59 0.98
CA VAL A 150 -18.17 8.14 -0.29
C VAL A 150 -17.02 7.30 -0.85
N SER A 151 -16.05 6.97 -0.02
CA SER A 151 -14.90 6.15 -0.40
C SER A 151 -15.29 4.71 -0.77
N ALA A 152 -16.41 4.21 -0.21
CA ALA A 152 -17.01 2.93 -0.57
C ALA A 152 -17.95 2.99 -1.79
N ASN A 153 -17.81 3.96 -2.68
CA ASN A 153 -18.69 4.16 -3.84
C ASN A 153 -20.18 4.35 -3.46
N TRP A 154 -20.46 5.12 -2.43
CA TRP A 154 -21.79 5.42 -1.90
C TRP A 154 -22.50 4.22 -1.26
N ASP A 155 -21.75 3.19 -0.86
CA ASP A 155 -22.29 2.07 -0.07
C ASP A 155 -22.42 2.49 1.39
N THR A 156 -23.66 2.83 1.80
CA THR A 156 -23.96 3.26 3.16
C THR A 156 -23.75 2.16 4.20
N THR A 157 -23.86 0.89 3.80
CA THR A 157 -23.65 -0.25 4.68
C THR A 157 -22.18 -0.37 5.08
N ILE A 158 -21.28 -0.23 4.11
CA ILE A 158 -19.84 -0.20 4.35
C ILE A 158 -19.48 1.03 5.20
N GLY A 159 -20.04 2.20 4.86
CA GLY A 159 -19.82 3.43 5.63
C GLY A 159 -20.19 3.30 7.10
N GLU A 160 -21.31 2.67 7.39
CA GLU A 160 -21.79 2.45 8.76
C GLU A 160 -20.90 1.47 9.54
N ILE A 161 -20.54 0.34 8.93
CA ILE A 161 -19.67 -0.67 9.54
C ILE A 161 -18.30 -0.07 9.89
N ILE A 162 -17.69 0.74 9.00
CA ILE A 162 -16.40 1.40 9.26
C ILE A 162 -16.52 2.42 10.40
N ALA A 163 -17.58 3.24 10.40
CA ALA A 163 -17.82 4.20 11.48
C ALA A 163 -18.04 3.51 12.83
N ASP A 164 -18.80 2.40 12.85
CA ASP A 164 -18.99 1.58 14.04
C ASP A 164 -17.70 0.92 14.53
N ALA A 165 -16.87 0.42 13.59
CA ALA A 165 -15.56 -0.12 13.91
C ALA A 165 -14.67 0.93 14.59
N MET A 166 -14.56 2.13 14.00
CA MET A 166 -13.75 3.22 14.55
C MET A 166 -14.29 3.75 15.91
N ASP A 167 -15.60 3.72 16.09
CA ASP A 167 -16.23 4.11 17.37
C ASP A 167 -15.88 3.11 18.48
N LYS A 168 -15.86 1.80 18.17
CA LYS A 168 -15.58 0.73 19.14
C LYS A 168 -14.11 0.64 19.54
N VAL A 169 -13.18 0.74 18.59
CA VAL A 169 -11.73 0.59 18.87
C VAL A 169 -11.01 1.92 19.01
N GLY A 170 -11.69 3.04 18.77
CA GLY A 170 -11.09 4.38 18.76
C GLY A 170 -10.44 4.75 17.42
N LYS A 171 -10.07 6.02 17.31
CA LYS A 171 -9.52 6.58 16.04
C LYS A 171 -8.19 5.95 15.63
N ASP A 172 -7.38 5.58 16.61
CA ASP A 172 -6.07 4.93 16.42
C ASP A 172 -6.14 3.41 16.59
N GLY A 173 -7.35 2.87 16.74
CA GLY A 173 -7.58 1.44 16.95
C GLY A 173 -7.33 0.61 15.69
N THR A 174 -6.96 -0.64 15.90
CA THR A 174 -6.71 -1.57 14.80
C THR A 174 -8.02 -2.10 14.22
N ILE A 175 -8.18 -1.98 12.92
CA ILE A 175 -9.30 -2.54 12.16
C ILE A 175 -8.72 -3.39 11.04
N THR A 176 -9.14 -4.65 10.95
CA THR A 176 -8.76 -5.58 9.88
C THR A 176 -9.98 -5.96 9.05
N VAL A 177 -9.75 -6.35 7.81
CA VAL A 177 -10.79 -6.78 6.87
C VAL A 177 -10.51 -8.22 6.46
N GLU A 178 -11.41 -9.12 6.80
CA GLU A 178 -11.27 -10.54 6.52
C GLU A 178 -12.41 -11.08 5.66
N GLU A 179 -12.20 -12.24 5.05
CA GLU A 179 -13.21 -12.90 4.24
C GLU A 179 -14.14 -13.73 5.15
N ALA A 180 -15.45 -13.44 5.09
CA ALA A 180 -16.42 -14.22 5.82
C ALA A 180 -16.75 -15.54 5.10
N LYS A 181 -17.15 -16.54 5.88
CA LYS A 181 -17.75 -17.77 5.33
C LYS A 181 -19.25 -17.63 5.07
N SER A 182 -19.83 -16.50 5.49
CA SER A 182 -21.25 -16.17 5.33
C SER A 182 -21.46 -15.16 4.19
N ILE A 183 -22.70 -14.98 3.77
CA ILE A 183 -23.08 -13.98 2.75
C ILE A 183 -23.11 -12.58 3.37
N GLU A 184 -23.37 -12.48 4.68
CA GLU A 184 -23.51 -11.21 5.39
C GLU A 184 -22.15 -10.67 5.84
N THR A 185 -21.99 -9.36 5.73
CA THR A 185 -20.83 -8.64 6.27
C THR A 185 -21.10 -8.29 7.73
N THR A 186 -20.20 -8.67 8.62
CA THR A 186 -20.33 -8.47 10.07
C THR A 186 -19.12 -7.71 10.65
N LEU A 187 -19.34 -7.08 11.80
CA LEU A 187 -18.30 -6.43 12.59
C LEU A 187 -18.16 -7.11 13.95
N ASP A 188 -17.01 -7.71 14.18
CA ASP A 188 -16.64 -8.29 15.45
C ASP A 188 -15.52 -7.47 16.11
N VAL A 189 -15.52 -7.40 17.45
CA VAL A 189 -14.40 -6.83 18.20
C VAL A 189 -13.81 -7.94 19.03
N VAL A 190 -12.55 -8.23 18.79
CA VAL A 190 -11.82 -9.34 19.42
C VAL A 190 -10.59 -8.85 20.16
N GLU A 191 -10.11 -9.65 21.09
CA GLU A 191 -8.84 -9.40 21.74
C GLU A 191 -7.71 -9.51 20.73
N GLY A 192 -6.85 -8.49 20.63
CA GLY A 192 -5.80 -8.42 19.65
C GLY A 192 -4.92 -7.19 19.80
N MET A 193 -3.85 -7.13 19.04
CA MET A 193 -2.89 -6.03 19.07
C MET A 193 -2.19 -5.85 17.74
N GLN A 194 -1.90 -4.62 17.38
CA GLN A 194 -0.99 -4.29 16.26
C GLN A 194 0.26 -3.56 16.79
N PHE A 195 1.41 -3.86 16.19
CA PHE A 195 2.66 -3.13 16.44
C PHE A 195 3.44 -2.89 15.14
N ASP A 196 4.24 -1.83 15.16
CA ASP A 196 4.95 -1.24 14.02
C ASP A 196 6.25 -1.97 13.66
N LYS A 197 6.18 -3.27 13.41
CA LYS A 197 7.28 -4.10 12.89
C LYS A 197 6.73 -5.10 11.89
N GLY A 198 7.23 -5.05 10.67
CA GLY A 198 6.89 -5.99 9.62
C GLY A 198 7.84 -7.19 9.54
N TYR A 199 7.67 -7.99 8.50
CA TYR A 199 8.47 -9.20 8.30
C TYR A 199 9.96 -8.88 8.08
N SER A 200 10.84 -9.73 8.63
CA SER A 200 12.30 -9.61 8.49
C SER A 200 12.78 -9.97 7.07
N SER A 201 11.96 -10.60 6.26
CA SER A 201 12.29 -10.97 4.88
C SER A 201 11.01 -11.04 4.01
N PRO A 202 11.03 -10.49 2.79
CA PRO A 202 9.91 -10.60 1.84
C PRO A 202 9.56 -12.05 1.47
N TYR A 203 10.47 -13.00 1.64
CA TYR A 203 10.24 -14.41 1.37
C TYR A 203 9.27 -15.10 2.36
N PHE A 204 8.90 -14.43 3.45
CA PHE A 204 7.85 -14.91 4.36
C PHE A 204 6.43 -14.63 3.87
N VAL A 205 6.26 -13.77 2.87
CA VAL A 205 4.97 -13.42 2.25
C VAL A 205 4.23 -14.68 1.80
N THR A 206 2.93 -14.75 2.10
CA THR A 206 2.02 -15.82 1.67
C THR A 206 1.10 -15.38 0.55
N SER A 207 0.81 -14.07 0.46
CA SER A 207 0.00 -13.44 -0.59
C SER A 207 0.86 -12.45 -1.38
N ALA A 208 1.27 -12.81 -2.58
CA ALA A 208 2.03 -11.93 -3.45
C ALA A 208 1.23 -10.69 -3.90
N GLU A 209 -0.10 -10.78 -3.88
CA GLU A 209 -1.01 -9.71 -4.29
C GLU A 209 -1.02 -8.57 -3.24
N THR A 210 -1.15 -8.91 -1.96
CA THR A 210 -1.18 -7.95 -0.85
C THR A 210 0.20 -7.73 -0.22
N MET A 211 1.21 -8.52 -0.58
CA MET A 211 2.54 -8.53 0.05
C MET A 211 2.48 -8.77 1.55
N GLU A 212 1.55 -9.63 1.98
CA GLU A 212 1.34 -10.00 3.38
C GLU A 212 1.70 -11.45 3.67
N ALA A 213 2.15 -11.71 4.89
CA ALA A 213 2.25 -13.05 5.46
C ALA A 213 1.05 -13.27 6.40
N LYS A 214 0.13 -14.18 6.00
CA LYS A 214 -1.03 -14.59 6.82
C LYS A 214 -0.77 -15.93 7.45
N LEU A 215 -0.93 -16.02 8.77
CA LEU A 215 -0.72 -17.21 9.56
C LEU A 215 -1.99 -17.49 10.38
N GLU A 216 -2.66 -18.59 10.11
CA GLU A 216 -3.91 -18.98 10.78
C GLU A 216 -3.64 -20.05 11.83
N ASP A 217 -4.27 -19.93 13.02
CA ASP A 217 -4.08 -20.80 14.19
C ASP A 217 -2.60 -21.00 14.54
N ALA A 218 -1.86 -19.90 14.58
CA ALA A 218 -0.41 -19.87 14.67
C ALA A 218 0.10 -19.95 16.10
N TYR A 219 1.28 -20.57 16.24
CA TYR A 219 2.13 -20.42 17.42
C TYR A 219 2.93 -19.11 17.36
N ILE A 220 3.27 -18.55 18.52
CA ILE A 220 4.04 -17.32 18.65
C ILE A 220 5.20 -17.56 19.60
N LEU A 221 6.43 -17.45 19.10
CA LEU A 221 7.64 -17.45 19.91
C LEU A 221 8.03 -16.00 20.22
N ASN A 222 8.05 -15.67 21.50
CA ASN A 222 8.36 -14.33 22.02
C ASN A 222 9.73 -14.39 22.73
N TYR A 223 10.80 -13.93 22.05
CA TYR A 223 12.17 -14.04 22.53
C TYR A 223 12.86 -12.67 22.61
N GLU A 224 13.35 -12.30 23.80
CA GLU A 224 13.89 -10.96 24.07
C GLU A 224 15.13 -10.60 23.25
N LYS A 225 15.99 -11.59 22.95
CA LYS A 225 17.29 -11.39 22.32
C LYS A 225 17.27 -11.60 20.80
N LYS A 226 18.46 -11.41 20.21
CA LYS A 226 18.73 -11.79 18.81
C LYS A 226 18.81 -13.30 18.64
N ILE A 227 18.33 -13.76 17.48
CA ILE A 227 18.45 -15.15 17.04
C ILE A 227 19.33 -15.17 15.78
N SER A 228 20.56 -15.60 15.92
CA SER A 228 21.51 -15.76 14.80
C SER A 228 21.91 -17.21 14.57
N SER A 229 21.88 -18.06 15.63
CA SER A 229 22.21 -19.47 15.57
C SER A 229 20.97 -20.33 15.29
N LEU A 230 21.06 -21.14 14.25
CA LEU A 230 20.04 -22.15 13.96
C LEU A 230 19.94 -23.22 15.03
N LYS A 231 21.09 -23.62 15.63
CA LYS A 231 21.17 -24.71 16.60
C LYS A 231 20.20 -24.48 17.77
N ASP A 232 20.13 -23.26 18.27
CA ASP A 232 19.32 -22.90 19.43
C ASP A 232 17.83 -22.92 19.12
N LEU A 233 17.46 -22.64 17.84
CA LEU A 233 16.10 -22.59 17.36
C LEU A 233 15.55 -23.96 16.90
N LEU A 234 16.46 -24.88 16.50
CA LEU A 234 16.08 -26.15 15.88
C LEU A 234 15.11 -27.00 16.72
N PRO A 235 15.28 -27.16 18.05
CA PRO A 235 14.39 -28.00 18.85
C PRO A 235 12.94 -27.55 18.83
N ILE A 236 12.69 -26.22 18.83
CA ILE A 236 11.32 -25.70 18.79
C ILE A 236 10.74 -25.77 17.38
N LEU A 237 11.54 -25.55 16.33
CA LEU A 237 11.11 -25.71 14.95
C LEU A 237 10.65 -27.15 14.65
N GLU A 238 11.37 -28.14 15.14
CA GLU A 238 10.99 -29.55 15.00
C GLU A 238 9.67 -29.90 15.71
N LYS A 239 9.48 -29.33 16.91
CA LYS A 239 8.21 -29.50 17.65
C LYS A 239 7.04 -28.87 16.91
N VAL A 240 7.20 -27.64 16.40
CA VAL A 240 6.17 -26.92 15.66
C VAL A 240 5.86 -27.62 14.32
N ALA A 241 6.89 -28.04 13.58
CA ALA A 241 6.72 -28.76 12.30
C ALA A 241 5.85 -30.00 12.44
N LYS A 242 5.96 -30.75 13.55
CA LYS A 242 5.11 -31.92 13.83
C LYS A 242 3.63 -31.59 13.98
N THR A 243 3.30 -30.34 14.34
CA THR A 243 1.91 -29.89 14.51
C THR A 243 1.28 -29.41 13.21
N SER A 244 2.09 -29.18 12.17
CA SER A 244 1.68 -28.56 10.89
C SER A 244 1.07 -27.16 11.03
N LYS A 245 1.23 -26.51 12.20
CA LYS A 245 0.75 -25.15 12.43
C LYS A 245 1.83 -24.11 12.09
N PRO A 246 1.43 -22.90 11.65
CA PRO A 246 2.37 -21.83 11.41
C PRO A 246 3.05 -21.34 12.70
N LEU A 247 4.20 -20.69 12.54
CA LEU A 247 4.96 -20.09 13.63
C LEU A 247 5.29 -18.63 13.31
N LEU A 248 4.90 -17.70 14.18
CA LEU A 248 5.46 -16.36 14.24
C LEU A 248 6.61 -16.32 15.23
N ILE A 249 7.75 -15.78 14.81
CA ILE A 249 8.91 -15.53 15.69
C ILE A 249 9.03 -14.02 15.89
N ILE A 250 8.90 -13.58 17.13
CA ILE A 250 9.12 -12.19 17.54
C ILE A 250 10.41 -12.18 18.36
N ALA A 251 11.45 -11.53 17.84
CA ALA A 251 12.73 -11.44 18.50
C ALA A 251 13.34 -10.04 18.32
N GLU A 252 14.34 -9.67 19.12
CA GLU A 252 15.06 -8.40 18.91
C GLU A 252 15.51 -8.28 17.45
N GLU A 253 16.07 -9.36 16.92
CA GLU A 253 16.42 -9.51 15.50
C GLU A 253 16.58 -11.00 15.18
N VAL A 254 16.16 -11.40 13.97
CA VAL A 254 16.48 -12.72 13.42
C VAL A 254 17.41 -12.49 12.24
N GLU A 255 18.63 -13.01 12.31
CA GLU A 255 19.69 -12.71 11.34
C GLU A 255 20.56 -13.93 11.00
N GLY A 256 21.46 -13.77 10.03
CA GLY A 256 22.48 -14.77 9.69
C GLY A 256 21.92 -16.12 9.28
N GLU A 257 22.49 -17.20 9.83
CA GLU A 257 22.13 -18.57 9.50
C GLU A 257 20.68 -18.91 9.88
N ALA A 258 20.19 -18.38 10.99
CA ALA A 258 18.82 -18.61 11.45
C ALA A 258 17.81 -18.07 10.44
N LEU A 259 17.95 -16.80 10.00
CA LEU A 259 17.06 -16.21 9.02
C LEU A 259 17.10 -16.94 7.68
N ALA A 260 18.30 -17.24 7.17
CA ALA A 260 18.46 -17.95 5.90
C ALA A 260 17.78 -19.33 5.92
N THR A 261 17.93 -20.06 7.03
CA THR A 261 17.32 -21.38 7.17
C THR A 261 15.79 -21.30 7.29
N LEU A 262 15.25 -20.32 8.02
CA LEU A 262 13.80 -20.11 8.09
C LEU A 262 13.21 -19.83 6.70
N VAL A 263 13.87 -18.96 5.92
CA VAL A 263 13.46 -18.65 4.54
C VAL A 263 13.48 -19.90 3.65
N VAL A 264 14.57 -20.68 3.69
CA VAL A 264 14.69 -21.91 2.88
C VAL A 264 13.60 -22.93 3.25
N ASN A 265 13.33 -23.14 4.55
CA ASN A 265 12.30 -24.08 4.99
C ASN A 265 10.87 -23.60 4.65
N LYS A 266 10.63 -22.28 4.69
CA LYS A 266 9.39 -21.66 4.22
C LYS A 266 9.19 -21.91 2.73
N LEU A 267 10.21 -21.65 1.89
CA LEU A 267 10.15 -21.84 0.44
C LEU A 267 9.98 -23.32 0.06
N ARG A 268 10.53 -24.25 0.84
CA ARG A 268 10.34 -25.69 0.66
C ARG A 268 8.98 -26.19 1.16
N GLY A 269 8.19 -25.37 1.82
CA GLY A 269 6.93 -25.76 2.42
C GLY A 269 7.05 -26.70 3.62
N THR A 270 8.26 -26.84 4.20
CA THR A 270 8.50 -27.71 5.36
C THR A 270 7.85 -27.13 6.62
N ILE A 271 7.89 -25.81 6.78
CA ILE A 271 7.25 -25.08 7.88
C ILE A 271 6.73 -23.74 7.37
N ASN A 272 5.52 -23.39 7.78
CA ASN A 272 4.98 -22.06 7.55
C ASN A 272 5.43 -21.14 8.69
N VAL A 273 6.39 -20.24 8.42
CA VAL A 273 7.02 -19.40 9.43
C VAL A 273 7.14 -17.97 8.93
N CYS A 274 7.00 -17.02 9.85
CA CYS A 274 7.33 -15.62 9.64
C CYS A 274 8.17 -15.14 10.84
N ALA A 275 9.18 -14.31 10.59
CA ALA A 275 9.99 -13.69 11.62
C ALA A 275 9.85 -12.18 11.54
N VAL A 276 9.66 -11.53 12.70
CA VAL A 276 9.50 -10.08 12.83
C VAL A 276 10.40 -9.56 13.95
N LYS A 277 10.74 -8.26 13.86
CA LYS A 277 11.46 -7.60 14.95
C LYS A 277 10.52 -7.30 16.11
N ALA A 278 11.02 -7.42 17.33
CA ALA A 278 10.28 -7.03 18.54
C ALA A 278 10.02 -5.52 18.55
N PRO A 279 8.81 -5.09 18.98
CA PRO A 279 8.48 -3.68 19.08
C PRO A 279 9.20 -2.98 20.24
N GLY A 280 9.55 -1.71 20.05
CA GLY A 280 10.21 -0.88 21.07
C GLY A 280 11.69 -1.14 21.22
N PHE A 281 12.29 -0.47 22.21
CA PHE A 281 13.73 -0.57 22.56
C PHE A 281 13.91 -0.64 24.07
N GLY A 282 14.97 -1.33 24.54
CA GLY A 282 15.30 -1.43 25.96
C GLY A 282 14.14 -1.97 26.81
N ASP A 283 13.90 -1.37 27.98
CA ASP A 283 12.85 -1.82 28.91
C ASP A 283 11.44 -1.77 28.32
N ARG A 284 11.19 -0.87 27.37
CA ARG A 284 9.91 -0.80 26.65
C ARG A 284 9.69 -2.02 25.77
N ARG A 285 10.74 -2.51 25.10
CA ARG A 285 10.66 -3.74 24.32
C ARG A 285 10.21 -4.90 25.20
N LYS A 286 10.86 -5.06 26.36
CA LYS A 286 10.53 -6.11 27.33
C LYS A 286 9.07 -6.00 27.75
N ALA A 287 8.62 -4.79 28.13
CA ALA A 287 7.24 -4.56 28.55
C ALA A 287 6.21 -4.84 27.45
N MET A 288 6.49 -4.46 26.18
CA MET A 288 5.62 -4.75 25.04
C MET A 288 5.59 -6.24 24.70
N MET A 289 6.72 -6.93 24.79
CA MET A 289 6.78 -8.38 24.59
C MET A 289 6.04 -9.15 25.68
N GLU A 290 6.06 -8.68 26.92
CA GLU A 290 5.21 -9.21 27.99
C GLU A 290 3.72 -9.00 27.72
N ASP A 291 3.32 -7.82 27.18
CA ASP A 291 1.96 -7.54 26.80
C ASP A 291 1.48 -8.51 25.69
N ILE A 292 2.33 -8.78 24.69
CA ILE A 292 2.07 -9.77 23.65
C ILE A 292 1.97 -11.19 24.23
N ALA A 293 2.84 -11.55 25.17
CA ALA A 293 2.80 -12.85 25.83
C ALA A 293 1.48 -13.06 26.59
N VAL A 294 1.04 -12.07 27.36
CA VAL A 294 -0.26 -12.11 28.08
C VAL A 294 -1.41 -12.21 27.10
N LEU A 295 -1.42 -11.41 26.02
CA LEU A 295 -2.46 -11.43 24.99
C LEU A 295 -2.59 -12.79 24.32
N THR A 296 -1.47 -13.47 24.08
CA THR A 296 -1.42 -14.72 23.32
C THR A 296 -1.40 -15.98 24.18
N GLY A 297 -1.33 -15.81 25.51
CA GLY A 297 -1.28 -16.91 26.49
C GLY A 297 0.03 -17.68 26.51
N GLY A 298 1.11 -17.08 25.97
CA GLY A 298 2.47 -17.63 26.00
C GLY A 298 3.36 -16.98 27.06
N LYS A 299 4.66 -17.22 26.93
CA LYS A 299 5.69 -16.61 27.77
C LYS A 299 6.61 -15.71 26.96
N CYS A 300 7.02 -14.59 27.54
CA CYS A 300 8.15 -13.83 27.04
C CYS A 300 9.45 -14.50 27.55
N ILE A 301 10.24 -15.03 26.63
CA ILE A 301 11.47 -15.74 26.97
C ILE A 301 12.58 -14.71 27.15
N THR A 302 12.92 -14.45 28.42
CA THR A 302 13.94 -13.48 28.84
C THR A 302 15.06 -14.17 29.60
N GLU A 303 16.24 -13.53 29.67
CA GLU A 303 17.36 -14.03 30.49
C GLU A 303 17.00 -14.06 31.97
N ASP A 304 16.21 -13.14 32.46
CA ASP A 304 15.81 -13.06 33.87
C ASP A 304 15.07 -14.33 34.32
N LEU A 305 14.40 -15.02 33.40
CA LEU A 305 13.75 -16.30 33.67
C LEU A 305 14.70 -17.50 33.62
N GLY A 306 15.95 -17.32 33.19
CA GLY A 306 16.91 -18.38 33.04
C GLY A 306 16.55 -19.46 32.00
N ILE A 307 15.55 -19.18 31.15
CA ILE A 307 15.05 -20.13 30.14
C ILE A 307 15.90 -19.97 28.87
N LYS A 308 16.54 -21.07 28.46
CA LYS A 308 17.28 -21.10 27.18
C LYS A 308 16.36 -21.44 26.03
N LEU A 309 16.62 -20.85 24.85
CA LEU A 309 15.85 -21.09 23.63
C LEU A 309 15.75 -22.59 23.27
N GLU A 310 16.79 -23.35 23.51
CA GLU A 310 16.86 -24.80 23.28
C GLU A 310 15.90 -25.63 24.15
N SER A 311 15.50 -25.11 25.32
CA SER A 311 14.65 -25.81 26.30
C SER A 311 13.15 -25.50 26.19
N ILE A 312 12.75 -24.63 25.25
CA ILE A 312 11.36 -24.18 25.09
C ILE A 312 10.47 -25.32 24.61
N GLY A 313 9.27 -25.41 25.21
CA GLY A 313 8.19 -26.30 24.80
C GLY A 313 7.11 -25.59 24.01
N LEU A 314 6.17 -26.37 23.45
CA LEU A 314 4.96 -25.80 22.81
C LEU A 314 4.07 -25.07 23.81
N GLU A 315 4.12 -25.44 25.07
CA GLU A 315 3.41 -24.84 26.19
C GLU A 315 3.91 -23.44 26.57
N ASP A 316 5.10 -23.07 26.14
CA ASP A 316 5.69 -21.75 26.38
C ASP A 316 5.35 -20.76 25.24
N LEU A 317 4.90 -21.29 24.10
CA LEU A 317 4.51 -20.49 22.93
C LEU A 317 3.14 -19.86 23.13
N GLY A 318 3.02 -18.60 22.73
CA GLY A 318 1.72 -17.96 22.55
C GLY A 318 0.97 -18.54 21.36
N ARG A 319 -0.34 -18.25 21.28
CA ARG A 319 -1.19 -18.65 20.16
C ARG A 319 -2.15 -17.53 19.78
N ALA A 320 -2.49 -17.47 18.51
CA ALA A 320 -3.53 -16.59 17.99
C ALA A 320 -4.29 -17.28 16.85
N LYS A 321 -5.54 -16.89 16.65
CA LYS A 321 -6.38 -17.39 15.57
C LYS A 321 -5.90 -16.93 14.21
N SER A 322 -5.55 -15.67 14.08
CA SER A 322 -5.00 -15.11 12.84
C SER A 322 -3.89 -14.11 13.15
N ILE A 323 -2.86 -14.09 12.31
CA ILE A 323 -1.78 -13.10 12.36
C ILE A 323 -1.55 -12.62 10.93
N VAL A 324 -1.54 -11.30 10.76
CA VAL A 324 -1.23 -10.64 9.49
C VAL A 324 0.04 -9.81 9.66
N VAL A 325 1.03 -10.07 8.83
CA VAL A 325 2.30 -9.34 8.83
C VAL A 325 2.51 -8.72 7.46
N ASP A 326 2.54 -7.40 7.42
CA ASP A 326 2.92 -6.63 6.24
C ASP A 326 4.39 -6.16 6.32
N LYS A 327 4.80 -5.26 5.44
CA LYS A 327 6.16 -4.72 5.42
C LYS A 327 6.52 -3.89 6.67
N GLU A 328 5.54 -3.29 7.31
CA GLU A 328 5.73 -2.30 8.39
C GLU A 328 5.10 -2.74 9.71
N ASN A 329 4.04 -3.55 9.67
CA ASN A 329 3.22 -3.88 10.82
C ASN A 329 3.04 -5.38 11.01
N THR A 330 2.78 -5.76 12.26
CA THR A 330 2.30 -7.09 12.65
C THR A 330 1.02 -6.93 13.45
N THR A 331 -0.06 -7.56 12.98
CA THR A 331 -1.38 -7.58 13.63
C THR A 331 -1.69 -8.97 14.13
N ILE A 332 -1.90 -9.10 15.44
CA ILE A 332 -2.35 -10.33 16.10
C ILE A 332 -3.85 -10.19 16.35
N VAL A 333 -4.64 -11.10 15.80
CA VAL A 333 -6.10 -11.11 15.90
C VAL A 333 -6.53 -12.32 16.73
N GLU A 334 -7.37 -12.10 17.73
CA GLU A 334 -7.90 -13.13 18.60
C GLU A 334 -6.80 -14.02 19.23
N GLY A 335 -6.02 -13.38 20.14
CA GLY A 335 -5.02 -14.07 20.96
C GLY A 335 -5.70 -15.02 21.96
N TYR A 336 -5.06 -16.15 22.27
CA TYR A 336 -5.61 -17.16 23.19
C TYR A 336 -5.25 -16.94 24.66
N GLY A 337 -4.81 -15.71 25.01
CA GLY A 337 -4.62 -15.30 26.40
C GLY A 337 -5.95 -15.30 27.18
N LYS A 338 -5.89 -15.50 28.48
CA LYS A 338 -7.09 -15.44 29.31
C LYS A 338 -7.50 -14.00 29.54
N SER A 339 -8.76 -13.66 29.27
CA SER A 339 -9.30 -12.31 29.43
C SER A 339 -9.06 -11.73 30.84
N SER A 340 -9.03 -12.59 31.88
CA SER A 340 -8.71 -12.17 33.24
C SER A 340 -7.24 -11.71 33.42
N GLU A 341 -6.30 -12.36 32.72
CA GLU A 341 -4.88 -12.01 32.75
C GLU A 341 -4.64 -10.72 31.93
N ILE A 342 -5.30 -10.59 30.76
CA ILE A 342 -5.27 -9.39 29.93
C ILE A 342 -5.82 -8.19 30.73
N GLN A 343 -6.97 -8.35 31.38
CA GLN A 343 -7.55 -7.29 32.21
C GLN A 343 -6.66 -6.94 33.41
N GLY A 344 -6.01 -7.94 34.02
CA GLY A 344 -5.01 -7.73 35.07
C GLY A 344 -3.85 -6.86 34.59
N ARG A 345 -3.34 -7.13 33.36
CA ARG A 345 -2.28 -6.36 32.74
C ARG A 345 -2.71 -4.93 32.40
N VAL A 346 -3.91 -4.76 31.84
CA VAL A 346 -4.53 -3.44 31.60
C VAL A 346 -4.59 -2.61 32.89
N ASN A 347 -5.04 -3.20 33.99
CA ASN A 347 -5.11 -2.51 35.27
C ASN A 347 -3.72 -2.17 35.83
N GLN A 348 -2.72 -3.01 35.61
CA GLN A 348 -1.33 -2.72 35.98
C GLN A 348 -0.80 -1.49 35.22
N ILE A 349 -1.02 -1.43 33.90
CA ILE A 349 -0.59 -0.29 33.09
C ILE A 349 -1.32 1.00 33.53
N ARG A 350 -2.62 0.93 33.85
CA ARG A 350 -3.38 2.10 34.36
C ARG A 350 -2.77 2.64 35.65
N ARG A 351 -2.38 1.79 36.60
CA ARG A 351 -1.70 2.22 37.82
C ARG A 351 -0.36 2.88 37.52
N GLN A 352 0.43 2.31 36.61
CA GLN A 352 1.70 2.92 36.18
C GLN A 352 1.50 4.32 35.57
N ILE A 353 0.40 4.55 34.84
CA ILE A 353 0.04 5.87 34.29
C ILE A 353 -0.28 6.88 35.43
N GLU A 354 -0.92 6.41 36.51
CA GLU A 354 -1.25 7.25 37.67
C GLU A 354 -0.02 7.57 38.53
N GLU A 355 0.91 6.63 38.64
CA GLU A 355 2.12 6.74 39.47
C GLU A 355 3.26 7.50 38.81
N THR A 356 3.33 7.52 37.48
CA THR A 356 4.43 8.19 36.75
C THR A 356 4.33 9.71 36.82
N THR A 357 5.45 10.36 37.06
CA THR A 357 5.59 11.82 37.05
C THR A 357 6.15 12.36 35.74
N SER A 358 6.58 11.48 34.82
CA SER A 358 7.12 11.83 33.53
C SER A 358 6.03 11.91 32.48
N ASP A 359 5.80 13.07 31.88
CA ASP A 359 4.81 13.23 30.81
C ASP A 359 5.09 12.32 29.60
N TYR A 360 6.39 12.13 29.29
CA TYR A 360 6.80 11.24 28.21
C TYR A 360 6.50 9.76 28.51
N ASP A 361 6.77 9.29 29.73
CA ASP A 361 6.47 7.91 30.12
C ASP A 361 4.97 7.70 30.20
N LYS A 362 4.23 8.70 30.67
CA LYS A 362 2.78 8.69 30.69
C LYS A 362 2.19 8.52 29.29
N GLU A 363 2.67 9.28 28.31
CA GLU A 363 2.26 9.15 26.91
C GLU A 363 2.52 7.73 26.38
N LYS A 364 3.70 7.18 26.63
CA LYS A 364 4.08 5.83 26.17
C LYS A 364 3.31 4.70 26.87
N LEU A 365 2.97 4.86 28.13
CA LEU A 365 2.08 3.94 28.84
C LEU A 365 0.64 4.02 28.32
N GLN A 366 0.17 5.22 27.97
CA GLN A 366 -1.15 5.41 27.32
C GLN A 366 -1.22 4.74 25.96
N GLU A 367 -0.17 4.86 25.12
CA GLU A 367 -0.07 4.14 23.84
C GLU A 367 -0.15 2.61 24.05
N ARG A 368 0.57 2.06 25.02
CA ARG A 368 0.53 0.62 25.34
C ARG A 368 -0.86 0.20 25.81
N LEU A 369 -1.47 1.00 26.70
CA LEU A 369 -2.82 0.76 27.19
C LEU A 369 -3.83 0.72 26.03
N ALA A 370 -3.77 1.69 25.11
CA ALA A 370 -4.65 1.76 23.96
C ALA A 370 -4.52 0.52 23.06
N LYS A 371 -3.28 0.07 22.80
CA LYS A 371 -3.01 -1.13 22.00
C LYS A 371 -3.52 -2.43 22.65
N LEU A 372 -3.40 -2.57 23.96
CA LEU A 372 -3.80 -3.79 24.66
C LEU A 372 -5.31 -3.82 24.99
N ALA A 373 -5.87 -2.67 25.40
CA ALA A 373 -7.27 -2.57 25.85
C ALA A 373 -8.26 -2.31 24.70
N GLY A 374 -7.81 -1.73 23.59
CA GLY A 374 -8.65 -1.38 22.45
C GLY A 374 -9.11 -2.60 21.63
N GLY A 375 -8.36 -3.69 21.66
CA GLY A 375 -8.64 -4.86 20.84
C GLY A 375 -8.43 -4.60 19.35
N VAL A 376 -8.98 -5.49 18.53
CA VAL A 376 -9.01 -5.39 17.07
C VAL A 376 -10.45 -5.50 16.59
N ALA A 377 -10.90 -4.53 15.80
CA ALA A 377 -12.17 -4.66 15.09
C ALA A 377 -11.92 -5.44 13.78
N VAL A 378 -12.67 -6.51 13.59
CA VAL A 378 -12.60 -7.38 12.42
C VAL A 378 -13.85 -7.18 11.58
N ILE A 379 -13.71 -6.64 10.39
CA ILE A 379 -14.80 -6.54 9.41
C ILE A 379 -14.74 -7.80 8.56
N ASN A 380 -15.67 -8.72 8.79
CA ASN A 380 -15.80 -9.96 8.03
C ASN A 380 -16.68 -9.69 6.81
N VAL A 381 -16.09 -9.62 5.64
CA VAL A 381 -16.79 -9.31 4.38
C VAL A 381 -17.45 -10.56 3.82
N GLY A 382 -18.77 -10.53 3.67
CA GLY A 382 -19.56 -11.60 3.08
C GLY A 382 -20.06 -11.25 1.68
N ALA A 383 -20.11 -12.28 0.79
CA ALA A 383 -20.66 -12.15 -0.55
C ALA A 383 -21.14 -13.54 -1.07
N GLN A 384 -21.88 -13.54 -2.20
CA GLN A 384 -22.41 -14.78 -2.78
C GLN A 384 -21.36 -15.56 -3.59
N THR A 385 -20.38 -14.86 -4.16
CA THR A 385 -19.32 -15.46 -4.98
C THR A 385 -17.95 -14.97 -4.53
N GLU A 386 -16.91 -15.77 -4.78
CA GLU A 386 -15.52 -15.42 -4.46
C GLU A 386 -15.07 -14.12 -5.16
N THR A 387 -15.49 -13.93 -6.41
CA THR A 387 -15.14 -12.71 -7.18
C THR A 387 -15.79 -11.47 -6.57
N GLU A 388 -17.07 -11.55 -6.18
CA GLU A 388 -17.77 -10.46 -5.49
C GLU A 388 -17.17 -10.18 -4.12
N MET A 389 -16.78 -11.23 -3.39
CA MET A 389 -16.15 -11.10 -2.07
C MET A 389 -14.82 -10.33 -2.17
N LYS A 390 -13.96 -10.69 -3.12
CA LYS A 390 -12.69 -10.00 -3.34
C LYS A 390 -12.89 -8.52 -3.72
N GLU A 391 -13.86 -8.22 -4.59
CA GLU A 391 -14.19 -6.85 -4.96
C GLU A 391 -14.72 -6.06 -3.76
N LYS A 392 -15.66 -6.63 -3.01
CA LYS A 392 -16.24 -5.97 -1.83
C LYS A 392 -15.20 -5.77 -0.73
N LYS A 393 -14.31 -6.75 -0.51
CA LYS A 393 -13.20 -6.65 0.44
C LYS A 393 -12.26 -5.50 0.07
N ALA A 394 -11.81 -5.43 -1.18
CA ALA A 394 -10.96 -4.35 -1.65
C ALA A 394 -11.63 -2.97 -1.44
N ARG A 395 -12.92 -2.85 -1.73
CA ARG A 395 -13.69 -1.64 -1.51
C ARG A 395 -13.79 -1.23 -0.04
N VAL A 396 -13.93 -2.21 0.88
CA VAL A 396 -13.92 -1.95 2.33
C VAL A 396 -12.53 -1.51 2.79
N GLU A 397 -11.46 -2.14 2.30
CA GLU A 397 -10.07 -1.78 2.61
C GLU A 397 -9.76 -0.34 2.13
N ASP A 398 -10.12 0.01 0.90
CA ASP A 398 -9.94 1.36 0.35
C ASP A 398 -10.71 2.41 1.17
N ALA A 399 -11.97 2.13 1.50
CA ALA A 399 -12.79 3.01 2.31
C ALA A 399 -12.24 3.19 3.73
N LEU A 400 -11.70 2.13 4.34
CA LEU A 400 -11.06 2.18 5.65
C LEU A 400 -9.80 3.07 5.62
N HIS A 401 -8.94 2.90 4.61
CA HIS A 401 -7.72 3.69 4.45
C HIS A 401 -8.04 5.18 4.24
N ALA A 402 -8.96 5.49 3.34
CA ALA A 402 -9.41 6.86 3.10
C ALA A 402 -10.02 7.49 4.37
N THR A 403 -10.79 6.72 5.14
CA THR A 403 -11.40 7.19 6.39
C THR A 403 -10.34 7.47 7.46
N ARG A 404 -9.33 6.61 7.62
CA ARG A 404 -8.18 6.87 8.51
C ARG A 404 -7.43 8.13 8.10
N ALA A 405 -7.14 8.29 6.82
CA ALA A 405 -6.48 9.48 6.28
C ALA A 405 -7.29 10.77 6.55
N ALA A 406 -8.63 10.69 6.47
CA ALA A 406 -9.52 11.80 6.78
C ALA A 406 -9.57 12.14 8.27
N VAL A 407 -9.57 11.15 9.14
CA VAL A 407 -9.52 11.36 10.60
C VAL A 407 -8.19 11.98 11.02
N GLU A 408 -7.08 11.57 10.39
CA GLU A 408 -5.73 12.05 10.69
C GLU A 408 -5.52 13.51 10.27
N GLU A 409 -5.83 13.87 9.04
CA GLU A 409 -5.51 15.19 8.49
C GLU A 409 -6.72 16.06 8.12
N GLY A 410 -7.93 15.55 8.24
CA GLY A 410 -9.16 16.23 7.83
C GLY A 410 -9.54 15.96 6.37
N ILE A 411 -10.61 16.61 5.95
CA ILE A 411 -11.22 16.50 4.62
C ILE A 411 -11.18 17.82 3.87
N VAL A 412 -11.24 17.74 2.56
CA VAL A 412 -11.37 18.87 1.62
C VAL A 412 -12.50 18.57 0.63
N ALA A 413 -12.95 19.56 -0.12
CA ALA A 413 -13.90 19.34 -1.21
C ALA A 413 -13.31 18.39 -2.26
N GLY A 414 -14.02 17.32 -2.58
CA GLY A 414 -13.60 16.29 -3.50
C GLY A 414 -13.68 16.69 -4.98
N GLY A 415 -13.61 15.71 -5.85
CA GLY A 415 -13.77 15.92 -7.30
C GLY A 415 -12.68 16.79 -7.93
N GLY A 416 -11.51 16.91 -7.32
CA GLY A 416 -10.41 17.76 -7.77
C GLY A 416 -10.57 19.24 -7.46
N VAL A 417 -11.68 19.65 -6.80
CA VAL A 417 -11.98 21.06 -6.50
C VAL A 417 -10.96 21.66 -5.53
N ALA A 418 -10.55 20.91 -4.50
CA ALA A 418 -9.54 21.38 -3.55
C ALA A 418 -8.23 21.79 -4.24
N LEU A 419 -7.77 21.05 -5.25
CA LEU A 419 -6.59 21.40 -6.05
C LEU A 419 -6.81 22.68 -6.87
N ILE A 420 -7.99 22.90 -7.43
CA ILE A 420 -8.34 24.15 -8.11
C ILE A 420 -8.29 25.34 -7.13
N ARG A 421 -8.71 25.16 -5.87
CA ARG A 421 -8.63 26.21 -4.84
C ARG A 421 -7.20 26.54 -4.40
N CYS A 422 -6.21 25.69 -4.72
CA CYS A 422 -4.80 25.96 -4.49
C CYS A 422 -4.19 26.90 -5.54
N ILE A 423 -4.82 27.10 -6.69
CA ILE A 423 -4.28 27.91 -7.81
C ILE A 423 -3.92 29.32 -7.35
N SER A 424 -4.75 29.98 -6.54
CA SER A 424 -4.44 31.34 -6.05
C SER A 424 -3.20 31.39 -5.15
N ALA A 425 -2.96 30.38 -4.35
CA ALA A 425 -1.75 30.29 -3.53
C ALA A 425 -0.51 30.00 -4.39
N ILE A 426 -0.63 29.16 -5.40
CA ILE A 426 0.41 28.87 -6.38
C ILE A 426 0.78 30.15 -7.17
N GLU A 427 -0.20 30.91 -7.64
CA GLU A 427 0.01 32.18 -8.37
C GLU A 427 0.75 33.24 -7.55
N ALA A 428 0.63 33.19 -6.23
CA ALA A 428 1.35 34.10 -5.34
C ALA A 428 2.87 33.76 -5.21
N VAL A 429 3.27 32.55 -5.61
CA VAL A 429 4.67 32.11 -5.58
C VAL A 429 5.43 32.78 -6.71
N LYS A 430 6.60 33.38 -6.37
CA LYS A 430 7.49 33.97 -7.35
C LYS A 430 8.76 33.14 -7.48
N GLY A 431 9.11 32.79 -8.72
CA GLY A 431 10.40 32.19 -9.03
C GLY A 431 11.56 33.17 -8.80
N ALA A 432 12.72 32.67 -8.47
CA ALA A 432 13.94 33.48 -8.38
C ALA A 432 14.48 33.88 -9.78
N ASN A 433 14.05 33.16 -10.83
CA ASN A 433 14.33 33.38 -12.24
C ASN A 433 13.18 32.86 -13.09
N ASP A 434 13.26 33.11 -14.42
CA ASP A 434 12.21 32.74 -15.36
C ASP A 434 11.95 31.22 -15.42
N ASP A 435 13.00 30.41 -15.34
CA ASP A 435 12.87 28.94 -15.34
C ASP A 435 12.18 28.41 -14.06
N GLU A 436 12.47 29.00 -12.91
CA GLU A 436 11.73 28.67 -11.69
C GLU A 436 10.25 29.10 -11.79
N GLN A 437 9.97 30.25 -12.41
CA GLN A 437 8.60 30.70 -12.65
C GLN A 437 7.86 29.74 -13.58
N ILE A 438 8.52 29.20 -14.60
CA ILE A 438 7.98 28.14 -15.46
C ILE A 438 7.57 26.92 -14.59
N GLY A 439 8.40 26.52 -13.61
CA GLY A 439 8.09 25.42 -12.70
C GLY A 439 6.80 25.68 -11.90
N VAL A 440 6.60 26.90 -11.43
CA VAL A 440 5.36 27.31 -10.75
C VAL A 440 4.16 27.23 -11.69
N ASP A 441 4.29 27.70 -12.92
CA ASP A 441 3.22 27.70 -13.92
C ASP A 441 2.85 26.28 -14.37
N ILE A 442 3.80 25.35 -14.38
CA ILE A 442 3.55 23.93 -14.65
C ILE A 442 2.61 23.36 -13.58
N ILE A 443 2.87 23.56 -12.29
CA ILE A 443 2.01 23.07 -11.22
C ILE A 443 0.63 23.72 -11.28
N LYS A 444 0.57 25.04 -11.52
CA LYS A 444 -0.69 25.76 -11.71
C LYS A 444 -1.60 25.09 -12.76
N ARG A 445 -1.02 24.61 -13.86
CA ARG A 445 -1.76 23.89 -14.93
C ARG A 445 -2.05 22.44 -14.55
N ALA A 446 -1.08 21.75 -13.94
CA ALA A 446 -1.19 20.34 -13.61
C ALA A 446 -2.31 20.05 -12.59
N VAL A 447 -2.56 20.94 -11.62
CA VAL A 447 -3.61 20.77 -10.61
C VAL A 447 -5.03 20.79 -11.18
N GLU A 448 -5.20 21.21 -12.43
CA GLU A 448 -6.47 21.08 -13.17
C GLU A 448 -6.72 19.64 -13.68
N GLY A 449 -5.64 18.84 -13.80
CA GLY A 449 -5.67 17.51 -14.41
C GLY A 449 -6.73 16.57 -13.84
N PRO A 450 -6.81 16.39 -12.51
CA PRO A 450 -7.80 15.50 -11.92
C PRO A 450 -9.25 15.86 -12.26
N LEU A 451 -9.64 17.13 -12.14
CA LEU A 451 -11.00 17.57 -12.51
C LEU A 451 -11.28 17.41 -14.02
N ARG A 452 -10.28 17.71 -14.87
CA ARG A 452 -10.38 17.48 -16.33
C ARG A 452 -10.61 16.01 -16.65
N SER A 453 -9.87 15.11 -16.00
CA SER A 453 -9.99 13.66 -16.21
C SER A 453 -11.34 13.13 -15.74
N LEU A 454 -11.82 13.57 -14.57
CA LEU A 454 -13.16 13.24 -14.08
C LEU A 454 -14.27 13.66 -15.05
N ALA A 455 -14.20 14.90 -15.55
CA ALA A 455 -15.14 15.41 -16.53
C ALA A 455 -15.08 14.62 -17.87
N ALA A 456 -13.88 14.31 -18.35
CA ALA A 456 -13.69 13.51 -19.56
C ALA A 456 -14.28 12.10 -19.43
N ASN A 457 -14.12 11.43 -18.29
CA ASN A 457 -14.73 10.13 -18.01
C ASN A 457 -16.26 10.20 -17.97
N ALA A 458 -16.82 11.36 -17.62
CA ALA A 458 -18.25 11.62 -17.68
C ALA A 458 -18.77 12.01 -19.08
N GLY A 459 -17.87 12.16 -20.06
CA GLY A 459 -18.23 12.55 -21.41
C GLY A 459 -18.51 14.05 -21.59
N VAL A 460 -18.03 14.89 -20.65
CA VAL A 460 -18.18 16.36 -20.73
C VAL A 460 -16.83 17.04 -20.95
N GLU A 461 -16.84 18.24 -21.55
CA GLU A 461 -15.62 18.99 -21.86
C GLU A 461 -14.96 19.55 -20.60
N GLY A 462 -13.84 18.96 -20.20
CA GLY A 462 -13.14 19.27 -18.95
C GLY A 462 -12.64 20.71 -18.85
N SER A 463 -12.31 21.34 -19.99
CA SER A 463 -11.85 22.73 -20.01
C SER A 463 -12.94 23.71 -19.57
N LEU A 464 -14.17 23.49 -20.00
CA LEU A 464 -15.32 24.31 -19.63
C LEU A 464 -15.67 24.13 -18.15
N ILE A 465 -15.64 22.88 -17.67
CA ILE A 465 -15.90 22.56 -16.26
C ILE A 465 -14.86 23.25 -15.35
N VAL A 466 -13.58 23.15 -15.67
CA VAL A 466 -12.51 23.81 -14.89
C VAL A 466 -12.68 25.33 -14.88
N GLN A 467 -12.98 25.95 -16.02
CA GLN A 467 -13.21 27.39 -16.07
C GLN A 467 -14.39 27.82 -15.20
N GLU A 468 -15.47 27.07 -15.21
CA GLU A 468 -16.66 27.38 -14.40
C GLU A 468 -16.36 27.17 -12.89
N VAL A 469 -15.67 26.10 -12.51
CA VAL A 469 -15.26 25.84 -11.13
C VAL A 469 -14.30 26.91 -10.60
N LYS A 470 -13.41 27.46 -11.43
CA LYS A 470 -12.50 28.56 -11.06
C LYS A 470 -13.26 29.86 -10.68
N LYS A 471 -14.43 30.12 -11.30
CA LYS A 471 -15.25 31.30 -10.97
C LYS A 471 -15.95 31.15 -9.62
N ARG A 472 -16.19 29.93 -9.19
CA ARG A 472 -16.88 29.59 -7.94
C ARG A 472 -15.94 29.65 -6.75
N LYS A 473 -16.49 29.75 -5.54
CA LYS A 473 -15.72 29.91 -4.29
C LYS A 473 -16.00 28.77 -3.32
N GLY A 474 -15.12 28.62 -2.35
CA GLY A 474 -15.27 27.65 -1.26
C GLY A 474 -15.35 26.22 -1.79
N ASN A 475 -16.32 25.46 -1.32
CA ASN A 475 -16.54 24.06 -1.66
C ASN A 475 -17.41 23.84 -2.91
N GLU A 476 -17.87 24.91 -3.56
CA GLU A 476 -18.68 24.78 -4.77
C GLU A 476 -17.86 24.18 -5.93
N GLY A 477 -18.37 23.13 -6.52
CA GLY A 477 -17.70 22.42 -7.60
C GLY A 477 -18.68 21.65 -8.47
N TYR A 478 -18.15 20.91 -9.44
CA TYR A 478 -18.95 20.09 -10.33
C TYR A 478 -19.05 18.67 -9.78
N ASN A 479 -20.26 18.25 -9.43
CA ASN A 479 -20.54 16.87 -9.04
C ASN A 479 -20.69 16.00 -10.30
N VAL A 480 -19.67 15.20 -10.59
CA VAL A 480 -19.63 14.35 -11.79
C VAL A 480 -20.71 13.26 -11.78
N ALA A 481 -21.19 12.85 -10.61
CA ALA A 481 -22.22 11.83 -10.49
C ALA A 481 -23.59 12.37 -10.94
N THR A 482 -23.97 13.61 -10.52
CA THR A 482 -25.25 14.25 -10.81
C THR A 482 -25.22 15.12 -12.07
N GLY A 483 -24.04 15.64 -12.44
CA GLY A 483 -23.89 16.63 -13.52
C GLY A 483 -24.19 18.07 -13.11
N GLU A 484 -24.28 18.35 -11.80
CA GLU A 484 -24.67 19.66 -11.28
C GLU A 484 -23.51 20.37 -10.58
N TYR A 485 -23.62 21.69 -10.42
CA TYR A 485 -22.71 22.52 -9.65
C TYR A 485 -23.32 22.81 -8.29
N GLU A 486 -22.68 22.31 -7.23
CA GLU A 486 -23.16 22.40 -5.85
C GLU A 486 -22.02 22.48 -4.83
N ASP A 487 -22.37 22.68 -3.55
CA ASP A 487 -21.40 22.56 -2.44
C ASP A 487 -21.07 21.08 -2.23
N LEU A 488 -19.89 20.67 -2.70
CA LEU A 488 -19.47 19.27 -2.71
C LEU A 488 -19.32 18.68 -1.30
N VAL A 489 -18.92 19.49 -0.31
CA VAL A 489 -18.83 19.00 1.07
C VAL A 489 -20.22 18.69 1.64
N LYS A 490 -21.23 19.54 1.35
CA LYS A 490 -22.62 19.27 1.76
C LYS A 490 -23.23 18.10 0.99
N ALA A 491 -22.86 17.95 -0.28
CA ALA A 491 -23.27 16.81 -1.11
C ALA A 491 -22.55 15.50 -0.74
N GLY A 492 -21.60 15.54 0.21
CA GLY A 492 -20.83 14.39 0.64
C GLY A 492 -19.65 14.04 -0.29
N VAL A 493 -19.39 14.80 -1.34
CA VAL A 493 -18.24 14.60 -2.25
C VAL A 493 -17.01 15.23 -1.61
N VAL A 494 -16.28 14.43 -0.85
CA VAL A 494 -15.11 14.85 -0.07
C VAL A 494 -13.91 13.96 -0.37
N ASP A 495 -12.71 14.55 -0.27
CA ASP A 495 -11.45 13.81 -0.34
C ASP A 495 -10.68 13.98 0.98
N PRO A 496 -10.00 12.95 1.50
CA PRO A 496 -9.07 13.13 2.59
C PRO A 496 -7.93 14.07 2.18
N LYS A 497 -7.63 15.07 3.02
CA LYS A 497 -6.52 16.01 2.73
C LYS A 497 -5.19 15.27 2.55
N LYS A 498 -4.91 14.25 3.38
CA LYS A 498 -3.69 13.43 3.30
C LYS A 498 -3.52 12.80 1.93
N VAL A 499 -4.60 12.25 1.37
CA VAL A 499 -4.63 11.64 0.02
C VAL A 499 -4.28 12.67 -1.04
N THR A 500 -5.00 13.80 -1.07
CA THR A 500 -4.78 14.87 -2.06
C THR A 500 -3.37 15.46 -1.99
N ARG A 501 -2.85 15.68 -0.77
CA ARG A 501 -1.51 16.19 -0.52
C ARG A 501 -0.44 15.20 -0.98
N SER A 502 -0.54 13.94 -0.56
CA SER A 502 0.44 12.89 -0.90
C SER A 502 0.49 12.63 -2.40
N ALA A 503 -0.67 12.62 -3.06
CA ALA A 503 -0.77 12.51 -4.52
C ALA A 503 0.01 13.62 -5.24
N LEU A 504 -0.17 14.88 -4.82
CA LEU A 504 0.53 16.02 -5.43
C LEU A 504 2.04 15.97 -5.16
N GLN A 505 2.46 15.68 -3.93
CA GLN A 505 3.87 15.62 -3.55
C GLN A 505 4.62 14.49 -4.27
N ASN A 506 4.05 13.28 -4.30
CA ASN A 506 4.67 12.13 -4.96
C ASN A 506 4.73 12.32 -6.48
N ALA A 507 3.66 12.86 -7.07
CA ALA A 507 3.64 13.19 -8.50
C ALA A 507 4.72 14.21 -8.87
N ALA A 508 4.84 15.30 -8.11
CA ALA A 508 5.85 16.34 -8.35
C ALA A 508 7.28 15.82 -8.17
N SER A 509 7.52 14.99 -7.15
CA SER A 509 8.83 14.39 -6.90
C SER A 509 9.32 13.57 -8.08
N ILE A 510 8.51 12.63 -8.55
CA ILE A 510 8.88 11.74 -9.66
C ILE A 510 8.92 12.48 -11.01
N ALA A 511 7.94 13.36 -11.28
CA ALA A 511 7.95 14.16 -12.50
C ALA A 511 9.19 15.08 -12.54
N GLY A 512 9.60 15.64 -11.41
CA GLY A 512 10.83 16.43 -11.30
C GLY A 512 12.08 15.61 -11.64
N LEU A 513 12.17 14.37 -11.18
CA LEU A 513 13.26 13.44 -11.56
C LEU A 513 13.24 13.12 -13.06
N LEU A 514 12.06 12.84 -13.62
CA LEU A 514 11.92 12.58 -15.07
C LEU A 514 12.32 13.79 -15.91
N LEU A 515 12.01 15.02 -15.49
CA LEU A 515 12.39 16.25 -16.19
C LEU A 515 13.89 16.49 -16.20
N THR A 516 14.61 16.06 -15.15
CA THR A 516 16.07 16.19 -15.02
C THR A 516 16.83 15.01 -15.64
N THR A 517 16.13 14.00 -16.19
CA THR A 517 16.76 12.82 -16.79
C THR A 517 17.31 13.15 -18.18
N GLU A 518 18.56 12.76 -18.43
CA GLU A 518 19.28 12.99 -19.68
C GLU A 518 19.59 11.70 -20.44
N CYS A 519 19.81 10.59 -19.72
CA CYS A 519 20.23 9.32 -20.31
C CYS A 519 19.40 8.17 -19.73
N LEU A 520 19.02 7.23 -20.59
CA LEU A 520 18.42 5.95 -20.20
C LEU A 520 19.37 4.81 -20.54
N ILE A 521 19.55 3.89 -19.59
CA ILE A 521 20.45 2.74 -19.73
C ILE A 521 19.65 1.45 -19.50
N THR A 522 19.68 0.55 -20.46
CA THR A 522 19.01 -0.76 -20.37
C THR A 522 19.90 -1.89 -20.86
N ASP A 523 19.52 -3.13 -20.60
CA ASP A 523 20.20 -4.29 -21.15
C ASP A 523 20.01 -4.35 -22.67
N ALA A 524 21.09 -4.65 -23.40
CA ALA A 524 20.98 -4.92 -24.83
C ALA A 524 20.21 -6.24 -25.04
N PRO A 525 19.29 -6.32 -26.01
CA PRO A 525 18.60 -7.56 -26.31
C PRO A 525 19.60 -8.68 -26.58
N GLU A 526 19.37 -9.84 -26.00
CA GLU A 526 20.15 -11.02 -26.28
C GLU A 526 20.02 -11.32 -27.78
N LYS A 527 21.16 -11.35 -28.49
CA LYS A 527 21.19 -11.81 -29.87
C LYS A 527 20.78 -13.28 -29.85
N THR A 528 19.56 -13.57 -30.25
CA THR A 528 19.16 -14.94 -30.58
C THR A 528 20.16 -15.47 -31.57
N LYS A 529 20.99 -16.43 -31.14
CA LYS A 529 21.83 -17.18 -32.10
C LYS A 529 20.86 -17.78 -33.11
N PRO A 530 21.06 -17.56 -34.42
CA PRO A 530 20.27 -18.28 -35.40
C PRO A 530 20.45 -19.78 -35.11
N GLU A 531 19.36 -20.49 -34.90
CA GLU A 531 19.38 -21.96 -34.85
C GLU A 531 20.14 -22.40 -36.09
N ALA A 532 21.30 -23.04 -35.88
CA ALA A 532 22.06 -23.66 -36.94
C ALA A 532 21.14 -24.71 -37.58
N GLY A 533 20.61 -24.40 -38.75
CA GLY A 533 19.76 -25.28 -39.52
C GLY A 533 20.48 -26.61 -39.71
N GLY A 534 20.01 -27.63 -39.00
CA GLY A 534 20.41 -29.00 -39.24
C GLY A 534 19.98 -29.41 -40.63
N GLY A 535 20.91 -29.29 -41.58
CA GLY A 535 20.72 -29.83 -42.91
C GLY A 535 20.57 -31.35 -42.83
N HIS A 536 19.35 -31.84 -43.00
CA HIS A 536 19.15 -33.27 -43.34
C HIS A 536 19.63 -33.50 -44.80
N GLY A 537 20.86 -33.97 -44.91
CA GLY A 537 21.37 -34.57 -46.16
C GLY A 537 20.66 -35.86 -46.43
N HIS A 538 19.80 -35.86 -47.44
CA HIS A 538 19.34 -37.10 -48.08
C HIS A 538 20.52 -37.74 -48.85
N GLY A 539 21.07 -38.81 -48.26
CA GLY A 539 21.94 -39.75 -48.99
C GLY A 539 21.11 -40.98 -49.29
N GLY A 540 20.77 -41.10 -50.59
CA GLY A 540 20.11 -42.32 -51.09
C GLY A 540 21.11 -43.44 -51.33
N GLY A 541 20.61 -44.68 -51.32
CA GLY A 541 21.26 -45.78 -52.07
C GLY A 541 21.44 -47.06 -51.25
N GLY A 542 20.79 -48.13 -51.68
CA GLY A 542 21.29 -49.48 -51.48
C GLY A 542 20.26 -50.54 -51.07
N MET A 543 19.70 -51.20 -52.04
CA MET A 543 19.01 -52.50 -51.96
C MET A 543 19.85 -53.60 -51.29
N GLY A 544 19.14 -54.56 -50.66
CA GLY A 544 19.67 -55.87 -50.28
C GLY A 544 18.79 -56.48 -49.21
N ASP A 545 17.78 -57.12 -49.52
CA ASP A 545 17.40 -58.52 -49.74
C ASP A 545 17.56 -59.44 -48.51
N MET A 546 16.49 -60.20 -48.29
CA MET A 546 16.30 -61.54 -47.65
C MET A 546 16.49 -61.72 -46.12
N GLY A 547 15.41 -62.19 -45.56
CA GLY A 547 15.43 -63.54 -44.95
C GLY A 547 15.05 -63.62 -43.48
N GLY A 548 13.90 -64.16 -43.23
CA GLY A 548 13.81 -65.32 -42.36
C GLY A 548 13.30 -65.17 -40.93
N MET A 549 12.10 -65.60 -40.77
CA MET A 549 11.59 -66.56 -39.76
C MET A 549 11.82 -66.36 -38.27
N GLY A 550 10.71 -66.42 -37.57
CA GLY A 550 10.51 -67.35 -36.42
C GLY A 550 10.41 -66.63 -35.06
N GLY A 551 9.25 -66.53 -34.52
CA GLY A 551 8.72 -67.52 -33.63
C GLY A 551 8.86 -67.17 -32.15
N TYR A 552 7.73 -67.14 -31.57
CA TYR A 552 7.19 -67.18 -30.21
C TYR A 552 6.82 -65.88 -29.59
#